data_96eebf762fb3969ba5b2bfd27f8b0053
#
_entry.id   96eebf762fb3969ba5b2bfd27f8b0053
#
_cell.length_a   1.000
_cell.length_b   1.000
_cell.length_c   1.000
_cell.angle_alpha   90.00
_cell.angle_beta   90.00
_cell.angle_gamma   90.00
#
_symmetry.space_group_name_H-M   'P 1'
#
loop_
_entity.id
_entity.type
_entity.pdbx_description
1 polymer ?
#
loop_
_entity_poly.entity_id
_entity_poly.type
_entity_poly.pdbx_seq_one_letter_code
_entity_poly.pdbx_strand_id
1 'polypeptide(L)'
;MSLTPFDIQPVLVGEQVQLRPLRATDYDALYAVASDPEIWSMHPFPDRYKSEVFLAFFADAIESGGAFAIIHNATGEIIGSTRFAHYDASADQIEIGYTFFATAYWRTGVNREVKALMLTHIFQFVGKVVFQVGAENFRSRHAVERLGAKLVLEHQRENGGQLKDYTTYLLTHEDARSGVLAALMGQT
;
A
#
# COMPACT_ATOMS: atom_id res chain seq x y z
N MET A 1 -14.93 0.04 -14.77
CA MET A 1 -13.50 0.43 -14.59
C MET A 1 -13.41 1.93 -14.77
N SER A 2 -13.05 2.67 -13.74
CA SER A 2 -12.75 4.10 -13.88
C SER A 2 -11.39 4.19 -14.57
N LEU A 3 -11.38 4.69 -15.81
CA LEU A 3 -10.13 4.94 -16.53
C LEU A 3 -9.39 6.09 -15.85
N THR A 4 -8.25 5.80 -15.22
CA THR A 4 -7.33 6.85 -14.78
C THR A 4 -6.69 7.48 -16.02
N PRO A 5 -6.50 8.82 -16.05
CA PRO A 5 -5.88 9.50 -17.18
C PRO A 5 -4.36 9.27 -17.27
N PHE A 6 -3.79 8.46 -16.39
CA PHE A 6 -2.37 8.15 -16.27
C PHE A 6 -2.14 6.66 -15.97
N ASP A 7 -0.93 6.20 -16.15
CA ASP A 7 -0.55 4.82 -15.81
C ASP A 7 -0.56 4.62 -14.29
N ILE A 8 -1.52 3.80 -13.82
CA ILE A 8 -1.70 3.47 -12.41
C ILE A 8 -0.85 2.27 -11.97
N GLN A 9 -0.25 1.53 -12.92
CA GLN A 9 0.56 0.35 -12.64
C GLN A 9 1.92 0.35 -13.36
N PRO A 10 2.72 1.44 -13.27
CA PRO A 10 4.04 1.46 -13.87
C PRO A 10 4.97 0.44 -13.18
N VAL A 11 6.06 0.09 -13.83
CA VAL A 11 7.19 -0.57 -13.14
C VAL A 11 7.99 0.51 -12.43
N LEU A 12 8.13 0.38 -11.10
CA LEU A 12 8.90 1.30 -10.27
C LEU A 12 10.12 0.57 -9.72
N VAL A 13 11.32 1.09 -9.95
CA VAL A 13 12.58 0.45 -9.57
C VAL A 13 13.28 1.30 -8.53
N GLY A 14 13.57 0.70 -7.38
CA GLY A 14 14.36 1.27 -6.30
C GLY A 14 15.68 0.54 -6.11
N GLU A 15 16.37 0.85 -5.03
CA GLU A 15 17.64 0.21 -4.66
C GLU A 15 17.43 -1.22 -4.17
N GLN A 16 16.54 -1.40 -3.20
CA GLN A 16 16.28 -2.69 -2.55
C GLN A 16 15.13 -3.45 -3.20
N VAL A 17 14.17 -2.73 -3.81
CA VAL A 17 12.92 -3.31 -4.30
C VAL A 17 12.52 -2.79 -5.67
N GLN A 18 11.75 -3.61 -6.36
CA GLN A 18 11.02 -3.27 -7.56
C GLN A 18 9.54 -3.53 -7.35
N LEU A 19 8.69 -2.62 -7.83
CA LEU A 19 7.25 -2.80 -7.93
C LEU A 19 6.90 -3.03 -9.40
N ARG A 20 6.13 -4.08 -9.66
CA ARG A 20 5.52 -4.30 -10.98
C ARG A 20 4.04 -4.64 -10.84
N PRO A 21 3.24 -4.47 -11.90
CA PRO A 21 1.86 -4.93 -11.88
C PRO A 21 1.72 -6.35 -11.34
N LEU A 22 0.77 -6.55 -10.43
CA LEU A 22 0.43 -7.88 -9.90
C LEU A 22 -0.20 -8.73 -11.03
N ARG A 23 0.18 -10.00 -11.10
CA ARG A 23 -0.28 -10.95 -12.12
C ARG A 23 -0.99 -12.12 -11.47
N ALA A 24 -1.94 -12.73 -12.16
CA ALA A 24 -2.63 -13.92 -11.68
C ALA A 24 -1.66 -15.08 -11.33
N THR A 25 -0.54 -15.18 -12.05
CA THR A 25 0.52 -16.17 -11.81
C THR A 25 1.33 -15.94 -10.53
N ASP A 26 1.14 -14.81 -9.85
CA ASP A 26 1.86 -14.49 -8.61
C ASP A 26 1.18 -15.05 -7.35
N TYR A 27 0.02 -15.70 -7.49
CA TYR A 27 -0.79 -16.14 -6.36
C TYR A 27 0.00 -16.98 -5.36
N ASP A 28 0.64 -18.05 -5.81
CA ASP A 28 1.33 -18.98 -4.91
C ASP A 28 2.48 -18.32 -4.15
N ALA A 29 3.30 -17.53 -4.86
CA ALA A 29 4.42 -16.81 -4.25
C ALA A 29 3.93 -15.75 -3.25
N LEU A 30 2.85 -15.02 -3.58
CA LEU A 30 2.31 -14.00 -2.70
C LEU A 30 1.56 -14.61 -1.51
N TYR A 31 0.86 -15.74 -1.71
CA TYR A 31 0.22 -16.46 -0.62
C TYR A 31 1.23 -17.06 0.35
N ALA A 32 2.37 -17.55 -0.12
CA ALA A 32 3.45 -18.01 0.76
C ALA A 32 3.88 -16.92 1.76
N VAL A 33 3.92 -15.65 1.32
CA VAL A 33 4.14 -14.49 2.21
C VAL A 33 2.91 -14.24 3.11
N ALA A 34 1.72 -14.18 2.53
CA ALA A 34 0.50 -13.78 3.22
C ALA A 34 -0.02 -14.83 4.23
N SER A 35 0.42 -16.08 4.14
CA SER A 35 0.02 -17.18 5.05
C SER A 35 0.55 -17.03 6.47
N ASP A 36 1.49 -16.10 6.71
CA ASP A 36 1.95 -15.78 8.07
C ASP A 36 0.88 -14.95 8.82
N PRO A 37 0.23 -15.51 9.89
CA PRO A 37 -0.82 -14.81 10.62
C PRO A 37 -0.31 -13.55 11.33
N GLU A 38 0.99 -13.43 11.60
CA GLU A 38 1.56 -12.25 12.26
C GLU A 38 1.40 -10.98 11.41
N ILE A 39 1.42 -11.11 10.08
CA ILE A 39 1.20 -10.00 9.15
C ILE A 39 -0.14 -9.32 9.43
N TRP A 40 -1.16 -10.11 9.77
CA TRP A 40 -2.55 -9.67 9.91
C TRP A 40 -2.99 -9.42 11.35
N SER A 41 -2.13 -9.66 12.33
CA SER A 41 -2.47 -9.63 13.77
C SER A 41 -3.10 -8.31 14.23
N MET A 42 -2.68 -7.16 13.66
CA MET A 42 -3.24 -5.83 13.94
C MET A 42 -4.20 -5.34 12.83
N HIS A 43 -4.48 -6.19 11.85
CA HIS A 43 -5.31 -5.79 10.70
C HIS A 43 -6.79 -5.97 11.05
N PRO A 44 -7.73 -5.10 10.56
CA PRO A 44 -9.17 -5.27 10.75
C PRO A 44 -9.72 -6.62 10.25
N PHE A 45 -8.98 -7.28 9.36
CA PHE A 45 -9.27 -8.62 8.83
C PHE A 45 -8.12 -9.57 9.16
N PRO A 46 -8.06 -10.11 10.40
CA PRO A 46 -6.95 -10.93 10.86
C PRO A 46 -6.89 -12.30 10.17
N ASP A 47 -7.98 -12.75 9.55
CA ASP A 47 -8.09 -14.06 8.90
C ASP A 47 -7.51 -14.12 7.48
N ARG A 48 -6.91 -13.05 6.97
CA ARG A 48 -6.33 -13.01 5.62
C ARG A 48 -5.18 -13.99 5.38
N TYR A 49 -4.63 -14.61 6.42
CA TYR A 49 -3.65 -15.68 6.27
C TYR A 49 -4.29 -17.00 5.80
N LYS A 50 -5.62 -17.17 5.92
CA LYS A 50 -6.33 -18.35 5.46
C LYS A 50 -6.48 -18.32 3.94
N SER A 51 -6.25 -19.44 3.28
CA SER A 51 -6.19 -19.51 1.81
C SER A 51 -7.46 -19.04 1.12
N GLU A 52 -8.63 -19.41 1.63
CA GLU A 52 -9.92 -19.02 1.07
C GLU A 52 -10.19 -17.51 1.21
N VAL A 53 -9.75 -16.90 2.32
CA VAL A 53 -9.89 -15.46 2.55
C VAL A 53 -8.89 -14.69 1.69
N PHE A 54 -7.65 -15.19 1.59
CA PHE A 54 -6.63 -14.57 0.76
C PHE A 54 -6.95 -14.67 -0.72
N LEU A 55 -7.54 -15.77 -1.17
CA LEU A 55 -7.95 -15.93 -2.58
C LEU A 55 -8.92 -14.83 -3.01
N ALA A 56 -9.92 -14.52 -2.18
CA ALA A 56 -10.87 -13.44 -2.46
C ALA A 56 -10.17 -12.06 -2.47
N PHE A 57 -9.27 -11.82 -1.53
CA PHE A 57 -8.47 -10.59 -1.45
C PHE A 57 -7.54 -10.43 -2.68
N PHE A 58 -6.92 -11.53 -3.14
CA PHE A 58 -6.06 -11.55 -4.30
C PHE A 58 -6.86 -11.31 -5.60
N ALA A 59 -8.02 -11.95 -5.75
CA ALA A 59 -8.90 -11.74 -6.89
C ALA A 59 -9.33 -10.27 -7.01
N ASP A 60 -9.75 -9.64 -5.89
CA ASP A 60 -10.05 -8.21 -5.82
C ASP A 60 -8.81 -7.35 -6.19
N ALA A 61 -7.62 -7.76 -5.77
CA ALA A 61 -6.37 -7.08 -6.12
C ALA A 61 -6.13 -7.08 -7.64
N ILE A 62 -6.31 -8.21 -8.30
CA ILE A 62 -6.18 -8.33 -9.77
C ILE A 62 -7.25 -7.49 -10.48
N GLU A 63 -8.51 -7.58 -10.05
CA GLU A 63 -9.62 -6.86 -10.66
C GLU A 63 -9.48 -5.34 -10.53
N SER A 64 -8.88 -4.87 -9.44
CA SER A 64 -8.69 -3.43 -9.17
C SER A 64 -7.85 -2.72 -10.24
N GLY A 65 -6.95 -3.44 -10.93
CA GLY A 65 -6.02 -2.87 -11.90
C GLY A 65 -5.01 -1.88 -11.33
N GLY A 66 -4.85 -1.83 -9.98
CA GLY A 66 -3.93 -0.92 -9.28
C GLY A 66 -2.92 -1.62 -8.35
N ALA A 67 -2.93 -2.96 -8.29
CA ALA A 67 -2.11 -3.72 -7.37
C ALA A 67 -0.72 -4.06 -7.93
N PHE A 68 0.28 -4.04 -7.04
CA PHE A 68 1.67 -4.36 -7.35
C PHE A 68 2.15 -5.58 -6.56
N ALA A 69 2.96 -6.40 -7.21
CA ALA A 69 3.90 -7.27 -6.52
C ALA A 69 5.15 -6.47 -6.13
N ILE A 70 5.61 -6.62 -4.90
CA ILE A 70 6.84 -6.03 -4.38
C ILE A 70 7.90 -7.12 -4.44
N ILE A 71 8.97 -6.89 -5.20
CA ILE A 71 10.04 -7.84 -5.46
C ILE A 71 11.31 -7.32 -4.81
N HIS A 72 12.00 -8.17 -4.05
CA HIS A 72 13.30 -7.84 -3.49
C HIS A 72 14.39 -8.01 -4.54
N ASN A 73 15.13 -6.94 -4.84
CA ASN A 73 16.09 -6.92 -5.96
C ASN A 73 17.20 -7.97 -5.85
N ALA A 74 17.70 -8.23 -4.63
CA ALA A 74 18.80 -9.16 -4.44
C ALA A 74 18.42 -10.64 -4.60
N THR A 75 17.15 -11.01 -4.28
CA THR A 75 16.68 -12.40 -4.33
C THR A 75 15.76 -12.69 -5.51
N GLY A 76 15.13 -11.66 -6.10
CA GLY A 76 14.11 -11.79 -7.12
C GLY A 76 12.76 -12.32 -6.58
N GLU A 77 12.64 -12.47 -5.26
CA GLU A 77 11.43 -13.02 -4.63
C GLU A 77 10.36 -11.94 -4.42
N ILE A 78 9.09 -12.35 -4.51
CA ILE A 78 7.96 -11.53 -4.09
C ILE A 78 7.94 -11.51 -2.56
N ILE A 79 8.02 -10.31 -1.98
CA ILE A 79 8.08 -10.10 -0.53
C ILE A 79 6.83 -9.43 0.04
N GLY A 80 5.86 -9.10 -0.81
CA GLY A 80 4.63 -8.42 -0.40
C GLY A 80 3.85 -7.83 -1.56
N SER A 81 2.85 -7.04 -1.22
CA SER A 81 2.00 -6.34 -2.18
C SER A 81 1.59 -4.97 -1.64
N THR A 82 1.22 -4.08 -2.55
CA THR A 82 0.65 -2.76 -2.28
C THR A 82 -0.27 -2.35 -3.43
N ARG A 83 -1.08 -1.29 -3.27
CA ARG A 83 -2.07 -0.92 -4.29
C ARG A 83 -2.30 0.59 -4.34
N PHE A 84 -2.47 1.12 -5.55
CA PHE A 84 -3.23 2.34 -5.80
C PHE A 84 -4.71 1.98 -5.94
N ALA A 85 -5.59 2.73 -5.28
CA ALA A 85 -7.03 2.49 -5.29
C ALA A 85 -7.81 3.81 -5.18
N HIS A 86 -9.10 3.76 -5.49
CA HIS A 86 -10.05 4.84 -5.22
C HIS A 86 -9.60 6.22 -5.73
N TYR A 87 -9.11 6.26 -6.99
CA TYR A 87 -8.81 7.54 -7.63
C TYR A 87 -10.07 8.41 -7.72
N ASP A 88 -9.97 9.63 -7.23
CA ASP A 88 -11.03 10.63 -7.26
C ASP A 88 -10.49 11.93 -7.89
N ALA A 89 -10.84 12.12 -9.17
CA ALA A 89 -10.44 13.30 -9.92
C ALA A 89 -11.02 14.60 -9.35
N SER A 90 -12.22 14.53 -8.74
CA SER A 90 -12.90 15.71 -8.18
C SER A 90 -12.25 16.20 -6.90
N ALA A 91 -11.71 15.29 -6.11
CA ALA A 91 -10.98 15.58 -4.88
C ALA A 91 -9.46 15.71 -5.11
N ASP A 92 -8.97 15.47 -6.33
CA ASP A 92 -7.55 15.45 -6.69
C ASP A 92 -6.74 14.52 -5.78
N GLN A 93 -7.23 13.26 -5.64
CA GLN A 93 -6.64 12.31 -4.69
C GLN A 93 -6.69 10.86 -5.17
N ILE A 94 -5.81 10.04 -4.58
CA ILE A 94 -5.79 8.58 -4.74
C ILE A 94 -5.43 7.92 -3.40
N GLU A 95 -5.94 6.71 -3.16
CA GLU A 95 -5.55 5.91 -2.00
C GLU A 95 -4.29 5.08 -2.31
N ILE A 96 -3.34 5.07 -1.37
CA ILE A 96 -2.29 4.05 -1.28
C ILE A 96 -2.61 3.14 -0.10
N GLY A 97 -2.88 1.88 -0.38
CA GLY A 97 -3.30 0.94 0.66
C GLY A 97 -2.99 -0.51 0.35
N TYR A 98 -3.67 -1.41 1.09
CA TYR A 98 -3.58 -2.87 0.93
C TYR A 98 -2.14 -3.41 1.04
N THR A 99 -1.28 -2.71 1.78
CA THR A 99 0.16 -3.00 1.85
C THR A 99 0.45 -4.03 2.93
N PHE A 100 1.16 -5.08 2.55
CA PHE A 100 1.74 -6.03 3.49
C PHE A 100 3.10 -6.54 2.99
N PHE A 101 3.94 -7.00 3.91
CA PHE A 101 5.27 -7.52 3.66
C PHE A 101 5.51 -8.77 4.49
N ALA A 102 6.35 -9.67 3.99
CA ALA A 102 6.93 -10.72 4.81
C ALA A 102 7.59 -10.12 6.06
N THR A 103 7.39 -10.78 7.21
CA THR A 103 7.83 -10.28 8.53
C THR A 103 9.34 -10.02 8.59
N ALA A 104 10.15 -10.79 7.84
CA ALA A 104 11.60 -10.60 7.71
C ALA A 104 12.00 -9.21 7.17
N TYR A 105 11.11 -8.53 6.46
CA TYR A 105 11.38 -7.19 5.89
C TYR A 105 10.82 -6.04 6.73
N TRP A 106 10.25 -6.33 7.91
CA TRP A 106 9.81 -5.29 8.81
C TRP A 106 11.00 -4.55 9.42
N ARG A 107 10.88 -3.22 9.52
CA ARG A 107 11.90 -2.32 10.09
C ARG A 107 13.25 -2.29 9.31
N THR A 108 13.29 -2.82 8.09
CA THR A 108 14.49 -2.80 7.23
C THR A 108 14.61 -1.55 6.35
N GLY A 109 13.58 -0.70 6.31
CA GLY A 109 13.53 0.45 5.39
C GLY A 109 12.76 0.16 4.08
N VAL A 110 12.53 -1.10 3.73
CA VAL A 110 11.82 -1.53 2.50
C VAL A 110 10.46 -0.84 2.34
N ASN A 111 9.63 -0.80 3.40
CA ASN A 111 8.32 -0.13 3.30
C ASN A 111 8.45 1.37 2.98
N ARG A 112 9.47 2.04 3.53
CA ARG A 112 9.73 3.45 3.24
C ARG A 112 10.12 3.66 1.79
N GLU A 113 10.97 2.79 1.25
CA GLU A 113 11.37 2.84 -0.17
C GLU A 113 10.19 2.59 -1.10
N VAL A 114 9.37 1.55 -0.82
CA VAL A 114 8.13 1.29 -1.56
C VAL A 114 7.22 2.52 -1.60
N LYS A 115 7.00 3.16 -0.43
CA LYS A 115 6.16 4.36 -0.37
C LYS A 115 6.80 5.55 -1.10
N ALA A 116 8.12 5.72 -1.04
CA ALA A 116 8.82 6.75 -1.78
C ALA A 116 8.63 6.60 -3.29
N LEU A 117 8.82 5.39 -3.83
CA LEU A 117 8.62 5.09 -5.24
C LEU A 117 7.18 5.40 -5.68
N MET A 118 6.19 4.92 -4.92
CA MET A 118 4.78 5.17 -5.21
C MET A 118 4.43 6.66 -5.17
N LEU A 119 4.88 7.37 -4.14
CA LEU A 119 4.60 8.80 -3.96
C LEU A 119 5.28 9.65 -5.03
N THR A 120 6.54 9.33 -5.39
CA THR A 120 7.26 10.03 -6.46
C THR A 120 6.53 9.89 -7.81
N HIS A 121 5.97 8.71 -8.09
CA HIS A 121 5.19 8.50 -9.29
C HIS A 121 3.86 9.26 -9.23
N ILE A 122 3.08 9.05 -8.18
CA ILE A 122 1.68 9.47 -8.17
C ILE A 122 1.50 10.98 -8.00
N PHE A 123 2.39 11.67 -7.30
CA PHE A 123 2.36 13.13 -7.16
C PHE A 123 2.67 13.91 -8.45
N GLN A 124 2.98 13.22 -9.53
CA GLN A 124 2.99 13.84 -10.87
C GLN A 124 1.57 14.06 -11.42
N PHE A 125 0.56 13.41 -10.85
CA PHE A 125 -0.80 13.33 -11.40
C PHE A 125 -1.88 13.79 -10.42
N VAL A 126 -1.62 13.73 -9.11
CA VAL A 126 -2.58 14.12 -8.07
C VAL A 126 -1.92 14.98 -7.01
N GLY A 127 -2.69 15.85 -6.38
CA GLY A 127 -2.21 16.71 -5.29
C GLY A 127 -2.23 16.03 -3.92
N LYS A 128 -2.98 14.93 -3.76
CA LYS A 128 -3.20 14.31 -2.45
C LYS A 128 -3.16 12.79 -2.52
N VAL A 129 -2.59 12.18 -1.47
CA VAL A 129 -2.64 10.74 -1.22
C VAL A 129 -3.38 10.47 0.09
N VAL A 130 -4.29 9.51 0.05
CA VAL A 130 -5.08 9.06 1.21
C VAL A 130 -4.57 7.68 1.65
N PHE A 131 -4.51 7.48 2.97
CA PHE A 131 -4.27 6.17 3.57
C PHE A 131 -5.44 5.82 4.49
N GLN A 132 -6.06 4.67 4.26
CA GLN A 132 -7.10 4.11 5.12
C GLN A 132 -6.49 3.04 6.01
N VAL A 133 -6.45 3.26 7.32
CA VAL A 133 -5.77 2.37 8.26
C VAL A 133 -6.74 1.95 9.35
N GLY A 134 -6.78 0.66 9.70
CA GLY A 134 -7.54 0.21 10.87
C GLY A 134 -7.09 0.93 12.14
N ALA A 135 -8.03 1.39 12.95
CA ALA A 135 -7.74 2.25 14.09
C ALA A 135 -6.75 1.61 15.09
N GLU A 136 -6.80 0.29 15.25
CA GLU A 136 -5.89 -0.46 16.13
C GLU A 136 -4.60 -0.94 15.45
N ASN A 137 -4.45 -0.68 14.14
CA ASN A 137 -3.22 -1.02 13.44
C ASN A 137 -2.12 0.03 13.64
N PHE A 138 -1.62 0.12 14.86
CA PHE A 138 -0.62 1.12 15.25
C PHE A 138 0.66 1.03 14.42
N ARG A 139 1.06 -0.17 13.98
CA ARG A 139 2.21 -0.34 13.08
C ARG A 139 2.03 0.44 11.78
N SER A 140 0.87 0.29 11.12
CA SER A 140 0.56 1.01 9.89
C SER A 140 0.33 2.50 10.12
N ARG A 141 -0.34 2.88 11.21
CA ARG A 141 -0.54 4.29 11.59
C ARG A 141 0.80 5.02 11.73
N HIS A 142 1.71 4.48 12.54
CA HIS A 142 3.05 5.06 12.69
C HIS A 142 3.84 5.10 11.37
N ALA A 143 3.64 4.11 10.48
CA ALA A 143 4.34 4.12 9.19
C ALA A 143 3.88 5.28 8.31
N VAL A 144 2.57 5.57 8.22
CA VAL A 144 2.05 6.68 7.40
C VAL A 144 2.32 8.05 8.05
N GLU A 145 2.28 8.14 9.37
CA GLU A 145 2.65 9.36 10.13
C GLU A 145 4.11 9.76 9.87
N ARG A 146 5.02 8.77 9.79
CA ARG A 146 6.44 9.03 9.45
C ARG A 146 6.66 9.52 8.02
N LEU A 147 5.70 9.32 7.12
CA LEU A 147 5.72 9.92 5.79
C LEU A 147 5.33 11.39 5.79
N GLY A 148 4.80 11.89 6.91
CA GLY A 148 4.24 13.22 7.05
C GLY A 148 2.73 13.29 6.84
N ALA A 149 2.05 12.15 6.71
CA ALA A 149 0.60 12.11 6.59
C ALA A 149 -0.09 12.54 7.88
N LYS A 150 -1.15 13.33 7.76
CA LYS A 150 -1.91 13.89 8.87
C LYS A 150 -3.23 13.14 9.04
N LEU A 151 -3.58 12.79 10.28
CA LEU A 151 -4.89 12.23 10.60
C LEU A 151 -5.97 13.30 10.34
N VAL A 152 -6.95 12.95 9.49
CA VAL A 152 -8.02 13.87 9.10
C VAL A 152 -9.41 13.37 9.48
N LEU A 153 -9.58 12.05 9.68
CA LEU A 153 -10.88 11.47 10.00
C LEU A 153 -10.73 10.16 10.77
N GLU A 154 -11.57 9.97 11.78
CA GLU A 154 -11.84 8.68 12.41
C GLU A 154 -13.29 8.28 12.10
N HIS A 155 -13.50 7.07 11.61
CA HIS A 155 -14.81 6.63 11.14
C HIS A 155 -14.96 5.12 11.19
N GLN A 156 -16.19 4.66 11.04
CA GLN A 156 -16.49 3.24 10.88
C GLN A 156 -16.71 2.89 9.41
N ARG A 157 -16.21 1.73 9.01
CA ARG A 157 -16.52 1.14 7.69
C ARG A 157 -17.16 -0.22 7.89
N GLU A 158 -18.23 -0.43 7.15
CA GLU A 158 -18.83 -1.76 7.05
C GLU A 158 -18.01 -2.60 6.08
N ASN A 159 -17.64 -3.78 6.52
CA ASN A 159 -16.96 -4.75 5.68
C ASN A 159 -17.34 -6.16 6.13
N GLY A 160 -17.90 -6.94 5.21
CA GLY A 160 -18.35 -8.29 5.51
C GLY A 160 -19.44 -8.36 6.60
N GLY A 161 -20.33 -7.37 6.68
CA GLY A 161 -21.40 -7.31 7.68
C GLY A 161 -20.94 -6.88 9.08
N GLN A 162 -19.68 -6.45 9.24
CA GLN A 162 -19.14 -5.96 10.51
C GLN A 162 -18.67 -4.51 10.37
N LEU A 163 -19.02 -3.66 11.32
CA LEU A 163 -18.43 -2.33 11.47
C LEU A 163 -17.04 -2.45 12.08
N LYS A 164 -16.07 -1.82 11.45
CA LYS A 164 -14.67 -1.74 11.90
C LYS A 164 -14.25 -0.28 11.98
N ASP A 165 -13.49 0.04 13.01
CA ASP A 165 -12.95 1.40 13.20
C ASP A 165 -11.74 1.62 12.30
N TYR A 166 -11.76 2.73 11.58
CA TYR A 166 -10.71 3.17 10.66
C TYR A 166 -10.30 4.60 10.92
N THR A 167 -9.06 4.89 10.56
CA THR A 167 -8.49 6.23 10.52
C THR A 167 -8.08 6.57 9.09
N THR A 168 -8.41 7.79 8.66
CA THR A 168 -8.00 8.34 7.37
C THR A 168 -6.86 9.32 7.59
N TYR A 169 -5.76 9.09 6.91
CA TYR A 169 -4.63 10.01 6.84
C TYR A 169 -4.55 10.63 5.46
N LEU A 170 -4.20 11.91 5.42
CA LEU A 170 -3.99 12.67 4.20
C LEU A 170 -2.53 13.12 4.12
N LEU A 171 -1.91 12.93 2.96
CA LEU A 171 -0.59 13.42 2.61
C LEU A 171 -0.69 14.29 1.37
N THR A 172 -0.31 15.57 1.49
CA THR A 172 -0.20 16.46 0.33
C THR A 172 1.19 16.34 -0.31
N HIS A 173 1.32 16.75 -1.55
CA HIS A 173 2.62 16.82 -2.22
C HIS A 173 3.60 17.72 -1.46
N GLU A 174 3.12 18.84 -0.89
CA GLU A 174 3.93 19.77 -0.09
C GLU A 174 4.45 19.12 1.20
N ASP A 175 3.55 18.43 1.97
CA ASP A 175 3.94 17.71 3.19
C ASP A 175 4.95 16.60 2.90
N ALA A 176 4.78 15.85 1.78
CA ALA A 176 5.71 14.82 1.38
C ALA A 176 7.11 15.38 1.07
N ARG A 177 7.19 16.52 0.40
CA ARG A 177 8.46 17.19 0.07
C ARG A 177 9.19 17.76 1.28
N SER A 178 8.48 18.16 2.33
CA SER A 178 9.06 18.70 3.57
C SER A 178 9.38 17.61 4.61
N GLY A 179 8.88 16.39 4.41
CA GLY A 179 9.03 15.28 5.35
C GLY A 179 10.22 14.36 5.08
N VAL A 180 10.17 13.16 5.67
CA VAL A 180 11.21 12.10 5.55
C VAL A 180 11.49 11.71 4.10
N LEU A 181 10.55 11.97 3.17
CA LEU A 181 10.74 11.71 1.74
C LEU A 181 11.64 12.75 1.04
N ALA A 182 11.84 13.95 1.60
CA ALA A 182 12.73 14.95 1.03
C ALA A 182 14.14 14.36 0.76
N ALA A 183 14.64 13.54 1.69
CA ALA A 183 15.94 12.88 1.58
C ALA A 183 15.99 11.76 0.51
N LEU A 184 14.85 11.22 0.14
CA LEU A 184 14.74 10.12 -0.85
C LEU A 184 14.38 10.64 -2.25
N MET A 185 13.66 11.76 -2.33
CA MET A 185 13.27 12.39 -3.60
C MET A 185 14.36 13.33 -4.15
N GLY A 186 15.32 13.75 -3.33
CA GLY A 186 16.42 14.65 -3.70
C GLY A 186 17.72 13.96 -4.12
N GLN A 187 17.72 12.63 -4.25
CA GLN A 187 18.90 11.84 -4.68
C GLN A 187 18.81 11.36 -6.14
N THR A 188 17.92 11.96 -6.94
CA THR A 188 17.88 11.72 -8.40
C THR A 188 18.56 12.85 -9.16
#